data_ac41c06035cc44aef9779353fe539b26
#
_entry.id   ac41c06035cc44aef9779353fe539b26
#
_cell.length_a   1.000
_cell.length_b   1.000
_cell.length_c   1.000
_cell.angle_alpha   90.00
_cell.angle_beta   90.00
_cell.angle_gamma   90.00
#
_symmetry.space_group_name_H-M   'P 1'
#
loop_
_entity.id
_entity.type
_entity.pdbx_description
1 polymer ?
#
loop_
_entity_poly.entity_id
_entity_poly.type
_entity_poly.pdbx_seq_one_letter_code
_entity_poly.pdbx_strand_id
1 'polypeptide(L)'
;MGELKQTKGSVKLFGEVVDDLDPAERRAKGLRYVPEQRLGHGSVPEFSLINNTLLTGDDFHSHGFIKQEEAETFTDLVIERFHVKPEAPKAAARSFSGGNLQKFIVGREILSSPGVLIIDQPTWGVDVGAATVIHNSLMRLRSEGAGILVVSEEIDELFAICDRIAVMYRGCISPAIPVSSITTEELGRWMAGLWVGSPFRHAQSADKEAE
;
A
#
# COMPACT_ATOMS: atom_id res chain seq x y z
N MET A 1 2.14 -9.05 -4.82
CA MET A 1 2.86 -8.53 -5.99
C MET A 1 3.24 -9.60 -7.03
N GLY A 2 3.16 -10.86 -6.71
CA GLY A 2 3.55 -11.97 -7.59
C GLY A 2 4.83 -12.67 -7.15
N GLU A 3 5.35 -12.33 -5.99
CA GLU A 3 6.51 -13.01 -5.37
C GLU A 3 6.15 -14.42 -4.91
N LEU A 4 4.92 -14.61 -4.47
CA LEU A 4 4.41 -15.93 -4.09
C LEU A 4 3.42 -16.42 -5.15
N LYS A 5 3.58 -17.68 -5.56
CA LYS A 5 2.59 -18.35 -6.41
C LYS A 5 1.36 -18.70 -5.59
N GLN A 6 0.20 -18.36 -6.10
CA GLN A 6 -1.06 -18.78 -5.51
C GLN A 6 -1.25 -20.29 -5.65
N THR A 7 -1.87 -20.90 -4.65
CA THR A 7 -2.16 -22.34 -4.65
C THR A 7 -3.53 -22.65 -5.25
N LYS A 8 -4.46 -21.69 -5.23
CA LYS A 8 -5.83 -21.83 -5.75
C LYS A 8 -6.37 -20.46 -6.18
N GLY A 9 -7.38 -20.49 -7.04
CA GLY A 9 -8.03 -19.29 -7.55
C GLY A 9 -7.25 -18.63 -8.71
N SER A 10 -7.60 -17.41 -9.05
CA SER A 10 -6.90 -16.60 -10.04
C SER A 10 -6.91 -15.12 -9.65
N VAL A 11 -5.85 -14.41 -10.00
CA VAL A 11 -5.75 -12.95 -9.84
C VAL A 11 -5.99 -12.29 -11.19
N LYS A 12 -6.86 -11.29 -11.20
CA LYS A 12 -7.12 -10.50 -12.41
C LYS A 12 -6.75 -9.05 -12.15
N LEU A 13 -6.08 -8.44 -13.11
CA LEU A 13 -5.77 -7.01 -13.16
C LEU A 13 -6.39 -6.44 -14.44
N PHE A 14 -7.28 -5.47 -14.30
CA PHE A 14 -8.07 -4.89 -15.40
C PHE A 14 -8.81 -5.94 -16.24
N GLY A 15 -9.32 -7.00 -15.60
CA GLY A 15 -10.03 -8.10 -16.26
C GLY A 15 -9.14 -9.20 -16.85
N GLU A 16 -7.85 -8.99 -16.98
CA GLU A 16 -6.87 -9.97 -17.48
C GLU A 16 -6.29 -10.81 -16.35
N VAL A 17 -6.15 -12.12 -16.57
CA VAL A 17 -5.50 -13.04 -15.62
C VAL A 17 -4.00 -12.74 -15.60
N VAL A 18 -3.44 -12.58 -14.38
CA VAL A 18 -2.04 -12.20 -14.16
C VAL A 18 -1.29 -13.21 -13.27
N ASP A 19 -1.77 -14.43 -13.20
CA ASP A 19 -1.25 -15.46 -12.28
C ASP A 19 0.22 -15.77 -12.52
N ASP A 20 0.62 -15.88 -13.79
CA ASP A 20 1.97 -16.24 -14.20
C ASP A 20 2.89 -15.02 -14.41
N LEU A 21 2.36 -13.81 -14.30
CA LEU A 21 3.15 -12.58 -14.47
C LEU A 21 4.03 -12.34 -13.24
N ASP A 22 5.27 -11.98 -13.50
CA ASP A 22 6.20 -11.56 -12.46
C ASP A 22 5.89 -10.14 -11.94
N PRO A 23 6.56 -9.69 -10.86
CA PRO A 23 6.33 -8.36 -10.30
C PRO A 23 6.57 -7.21 -11.30
N ALA A 24 7.57 -7.29 -12.18
CA ALA A 24 7.87 -6.25 -13.16
C ALA A 24 6.76 -6.17 -14.22
N GLU A 25 6.32 -7.30 -14.74
CA GLU A 25 5.22 -7.39 -15.70
C GLU A 25 3.91 -6.82 -15.12
N ARG A 26 3.62 -7.09 -13.83
CA ARG A 26 2.45 -6.52 -13.14
C ARG A 26 2.60 -5.01 -12.93
N ARG A 27 3.82 -4.53 -12.65
CA ARG A 27 4.10 -3.08 -12.58
C ARG A 27 3.88 -2.41 -13.94
N ALA A 28 4.38 -3.00 -15.03
CA ALA A 28 4.17 -2.51 -16.39
C ALA A 28 2.68 -2.41 -16.76
N LYS A 29 1.81 -3.24 -16.16
CA LYS A 29 0.34 -3.14 -16.29
C LYS A 29 -0.29 -2.07 -15.37
N GLY A 30 0.49 -1.31 -14.62
CA GLY A 30 -0.02 -0.23 -13.77
C GLY A 30 -0.37 -0.64 -12.34
N LEU A 31 0.09 -1.80 -11.85
CA LEU A 31 0.00 -2.16 -10.44
C LEU A 31 1.17 -1.56 -9.68
N ARG A 32 0.90 -0.88 -8.57
CA ARG A 32 1.92 -0.37 -7.65
C ARG A 32 1.69 -0.88 -6.24
N TYR A 33 2.76 -0.92 -5.45
CA TYR A 33 2.73 -1.47 -4.09
C TYR A 33 3.63 -0.69 -3.14
N VAL A 34 3.06 -0.32 -2.01
CA VAL A 34 3.79 0.22 -0.85
C VAL A 34 3.77 -0.83 0.23
N PRO A 35 4.91 -1.48 0.54
CA PRO A 35 5.00 -2.46 1.61
C PRO A 35 5.06 -1.78 2.99
N GLU A 36 4.65 -2.50 4.03
CA GLU A 36 4.82 -2.09 5.43
C GLU A 36 6.31 -1.85 5.76
N GLN A 37 7.18 -2.77 5.35
CA GLN A 37 8.62 -2.68 5.60
C GLN A 37 9.30 -1.72 4.62
N ARG A 38 9.73 -0.56 5.13
CA ARG A 38 10.33 0.53 4.35
C ARG A 38 11.70 0.19 3.79
N LEU A 39 12.60 -0.30 4.67
CA LEU A 39 13.96 -0.70 4.27
C LEU A 39 14.00 -2.18 3.92
N GLY A 40 14.62 -2.51 2.80
CA GLY A 40 14.73 -3.86 2.26
C GLY A 40 13.58 -4.24 1.32
N HIS A 41 12.34 -3.79 1.57
CA HIS A 41 11.19 -4.05 0.69
C HIS A 41 10.72 -2.80 -0.06
N GLY A 42 10.47 -1.69 0.64
CA GLY A 42 10.04 -0.43 0.02
C GLY A 42 11.19 0.36 -0.61
N SER A 43 12.41 0.14 -0.14
CA SER A 43 13.62 0.78 -0.63
C SER A 43 14.87 -0.05 -0.35
N VAL A 44 15.90 0.12 -1.18
CA VAL A 44 17.25 -0.41 -0.94
C VAL A 44 17.98 0.55 -0.01
N PRO A 45 18.40 0.10 1.19
CA PRO A 45 18.91 0.98 2.25
C PRO A 45 20.14 1.79 1.85
N GLU A 46 21.04 1.20 1.07
CA GLU A 46 22.32 1.81 0.65
C GLU A 46 22.18 2.77 -0.53
N PHE A 47 21.04 2.76 -1.21
CA PHE A 47 20.80 3.58 -2.39
C PHE A 47 20.26 4.95 -2.01
N SER A 48 20.59 5.97 -2.80
CA SER A 48 19.96 7.29 -2.72
C SER A 48 18.48 7.21 -3.07
N LEU A 49 17.69 8.27 -2.78
CA LEU A 49 16.29 8.32 -3.20
C LEU A 49 16.16 8.27 -4.72
N ILE A 50 17.07 8.91 -5.47
CA ILE A 50 17.10 8.86 -6.94
C ILE A 50 17.30 7.42 -7.44
N ASN A 51 18.27 6.71 -6.89
CA ASN A 51 18.50 5.32 -7.28
C ASN A 51 17.34 4.41 -6.89
N ASN A 52 16.67 4.66 -5.76
CA ASN A 52 15.45 3.97 -5.38
C ASN A 52 14.26 4.30 -6.30
N THR A 53 14.21 5.50 -6.89
CA THR A 53 13.25 5.87 -7.92
C THR A 53 13.50 5.09 -9.21
N LEU A 54 14.76 4.99 -9.64
CA LEU A 54 15.16 4.23 -10.83
C LEU A 54 14.76 2.75 -10.76
N LEU A 55 14.85 2.12 -9.57
CA LEU A 55 14.48 0.71 -9.38
C LEU A 55 13.00 0.41 -9.60
N THR A 56 12.13 1.40 -9.45
CA THR A 56 10.68 1.19 -9.45
C THR A 56 9.97 1.88 -10.61
N GLY A 57 10.67 2.68 -11.39
CA GLY A 57 10.12 3.45 -12.50
C GLY A 57 10.51 2.86 -13.85
N ASP A 58 9.54 2.19 -14.52
CA ASP A 58 9.77 1.64 -15.87
C ASP A 58 10.04 2.76 -16.89
N ASP A 59 9.47 3.95 -16.69
CA ASP A 59 9.61 5.11 -17.57
C ASP A 59 11.03 5.68 -17.62
N PHE A 60 11.86 5.37 -16.61
CA PHE A 60 13.26 5.83 -16.52
C PHE A 60 14.24 4.91 -17.25
N HIS A 61 13.75 3.86 -17.91
CA HIS A 61 14.55 2.94 -18.69
C HIS A 61 14.08 2.96 -20.15
N SER A 62 15.01 3.15 -21.08
CA SER A 62 14.69 3.15 -22.52
C SER A 62 15.83 2.54 -23.31
N HIS A 63 15.58 1.43 -24.03
CA HIS A 63 16.53 0.79 -24.95
C HIS A 63 17.92 0.51 -24.31
N GLY A 64 17.94 0.17 -23.01
CA GLY A 64 19.18 -0.09 -22.28
C GLY A 64 19.86 1.16 -21.70
N PHE A 65 19.29 2.33 -21.87
CA PHE A 65 19.76 3.58 -21.25
C PHE A 65 18.93 3.95 -20.03
N ILE A 66 19.60 4.48 -19.02
CA ILE A 66 18.99 5.03 -17.80
C ILE A 66 18.80 6.53 -17.99
N LYS A 67 17.59 7.02 -17.82
CA LYS A 67 17.22 8.44 -17.89
C LYS A 67 17.40 9.09 -16.51
N GLN A 68 18.64 9.33 -16.15
CA GLN A 68 19.03 9.81 -14.83
C GLN A 68 18.40 11.16 -14.48
N GLU A 69 18.39 12.11 -15.42
CA GLU A 69 17.84 13.46 -15.22
C GLU A 69 16.32 13.44 -15.00
N GLU A 70 15.60 12.55 -15.71
CA GLU A 70 14.15 12.39 -15.53
C GLU A 70 13.83 11.78 -14.16
N ALA A 71 14.62 10.80 -13.70
CA ALA A 71 14.46 10.21 -12.37
C ALA A 71 14.80 11.21 -11.25
N GLU A 72 15.80 12.07 -11.43
CA GLU A 72 16.15 13.15 -10.51
C GLU A 72 15.01 14.15 -10.40
N THR A 73 14.50 14.64 -11.53
CA THR A 73 13.35 15.55 -11.59
C THR A 73 12.10 14.96 -10.92
N PHE A 74 11.81 13.70 -11.17
CA PHE A 74 10.70 13.00 -10.52
C PHE A 74 10.91 12.85 -9.01
N THR A 75 12.13 12.53 -8.59
CA THR A 75 12.48 12.43 -7.16
C THR A 75 12.30 13.76 -6.44
N ASP A 76 12.73 14.86 -7.07
CA ASP A 76 12.54 16.21 -6.53
C ASP A 76 11.06 16.58 -6.41
N LEU A 77 10.24 16.20 -7.39
CA LEU A 77 8.79 16.35 -7.31
C LEU A 77 8.18 15.57 -6.13
N VAL A 78 8.63 14.34 -5.89
CA VAL A 78 8.19 13.55 -4.72
C VAL A 78 8.59 14.25 -3.42
N ILE A 79 9.83 14.71 -3.32
CA ILE A 79 10.35 15.41 -2.15
C ILE A 79 9.52 16.67 -1.84
N GLU A 80 9.23 17.47 -2.85
CA GLU A 80 8.43 18.68 -2.72
C GLU A 80 6.98 18.39 -2.30
N ARG A 81 6.30 17.52 -3.05
CA ARG A 81 4.86 17.23 -2.87
C ARG A 81 4.55 16.57 -1.55
N PHE A 82 5.44 15.70 -1.08
CA PHE A 82 5.24 14.94 0.17
C PHE A 82 6.05 15.51 1.34
N HIS A 83 6.65 16.69 1.16
CA HIS A 83 7.43 17.38 2.21
C HIS A 83 8.48 16.46 2.84
N VAL A 84 9.17 15.67 2.02
CA VAL A 84 10.30 14.86 2.46
C VAL A 84 11.44 15.80 2.81
N LYS A 85 12.00 15.66 4.01
CA LYS A 85 13.17 16.45 4.42
C LYS A 85 14.43 15.66 4.07
N PRO A 86 15.14 16.00 3.01
CA PRO A 86 16.38 15.33 2.67
C PRO A 86 17.49 15.78 3.63
N GLU A 87 18.31 14.85 4.11
CA GLU A 87 19.52 15.19 4.89
C GLU A 87 20.64 15.69 3.95
N ALA A 88 20.72 15.11 2.75
CA ALA A 88 21.55 15.55 1.63
C ALA A 88 21.00 14.98 0.31
N PRO A 89 21.23 15.63 -0.86
CA PRO A 89 20.64 15.20 -2.14
C PRO A 89 20.99 13.76 -2.57
N LYS A 90 22.12 13.26 -2.10
CA LYS A 90 22.63 11.89 -2.42
C LYS A 90 22.70 10.98 -1.20
N ALA A 91 22.03 11.33 -0.10
CA ALA A 91 22.03 10.52 1.11
C ALA A 91 21.37 9.16 0.86
N ALA A 92 21.91 8.10 1.47
CA ALA A 92 21.35 6.77 1.40
C ALA A 92 19.98 6.69 2.10
N ALA A 93 19.06 5.88 1.60
CA ALA A 93 17.72 5.75 2.16
C ALA A 93 17.71 5.43 3.66
N ARG A 94 18.66 4.66 4.13
CA ARG A 94 18.82 4.32 5.56
C ARG A 94 19.12 5.52 6.49
N SER A 95 19.61 6.65 5.94
CA SER A 95 19.89 7.84 6.74
C SER A 95 18.65 8.68 7.04
N PHE A 96 17.55 8.43 6.33
CA PHE A 96 16.29 9.16 6.52
C PHE A 96 15.55 8.65 7.77
N SER A 97 14.87 9.54 8.47
CA SER A 97 13.91 9.13 9.48
C SER A 97 12.82 8.26 8.87
N GLY A 98 12.27 7.33 9.67
CA GLY A 98 11.21 6.43 9.20
C GLY A 98 10.04 7.17 8.55
N GLY A 99 9.59 8.30 9.14
CA GLY A 99 8.51 9.11 8.57
C GLY A 99 8.88 9.77 7.24
N ASN A 100 10.11 10.26 7.07
CA ASN A 100 10.56 10.86 5.80
C ASN A 100 10.69 9.78 4.71
N LEU A 101 11.21 8.60 5.06
CA LEU A 101 11.30 7.50 4.11
C LEU A 101 9.90 7.01 3.69
N GLN A 102 8.93 6.94 4.63
CA GLN A 102 7.53 6.61 4.33
C GLN A 102 6.93 7.59 3.34
N LYS A 103 7.07 8.89 3.59
CA LYS A 103 6.59 9.94 2.68
C LYS A 103 7.16 9.79 1.28
N PHE A 104 8.45 9.49 1.18
CA PHE A 104 9.10 9.25 -0.12
C PHE A 104 8.54 8.01 -0.83
N ILE A 105 8.47 6.85 -0.14
CA ILE A 105 8.00 5.60 -0.74
C ILE A 105 6.54 5.75 -1.21
N VAL A 106 5.66 6.27 -0.35
CA VAL A 106 4.26 6.49 -0.69
C VAL A 106 4.12 7.50 -1.85
N GLY A 107 4.84 8.62 -1.76
CA GLY A 107 4.80 9.67 -2.79
C GLY A 107 5.26 9.17 -4.15
N ARG A 108 6.33 8.39 -4.19
CA ARG A 108 6.87 7.78 -5.40
C ARG A 108 5.83 6.89 -6.10
N GLU A 109 5.16 6.02 -5.35
CA GLU A 109 4.17 5.10 -5.92
C GLU A 109 2.88 5.82 -6.34
N ILE A 110 2.43 6.84 -5.59
CA ILE A 110 1.24 7.62 -5.95
C ILE A 110 1.50 8.49 -7.20
N LEU A 111 2.63 9.19 -7.25
CA LEU A 111 2.94 10.08 -8.37
C LEU A 111 3.28 9.34 -9.68
N SER A 112 3.53 8.03 -9.62
CA SER A 112 3.61 7.18 -10.82
C SER A 112 2.25 6.91 -11.48
N SER A 113 1.17 7.51 -10.97
CA SER A 113 -0.20 7.42 -11.51
C SER A 113 -0.67 5.98 -11.76
N PRO A 114 -0.67 5.10 -10.74
CA PRO A 114 -1.05 3.71 -10.91
C PRO A 114 -2.54 3.55 -11.25
N GLY A 115 -2.88 2.55 -12.03
CA GLY A 115 -4.26 2.13 -12.21
C GLY A 115 -4.77 1.30 -11.02
N VAL A 116 -3.86 0.57 -10.34
CA VAL A 116 -4.14 -0.11 -9.07
C VAL A 116 -2.99 0.13 -8.10
N LEU A 117 -3.29 0.57 -6.89
CA LEU A 117 -2.35 0.73 -5.79
C LEU A 117 -2.73 -0.20 -4.63
N ILE A 118 -1.79 -1.03 -4.19
CA ILE A 118 -1.87 -1.74 -2.91
C ILE A 118 -0.94 -1.02 -1.95
N ILE A 119 -1.45 -0.60 -0.80
CA ILE A 119 -0.68 0.14 0.19
C ILE A 119 -0.89 -0.42 1.58
N ASP A 120 0.20 -0.77 2.24
CA ASP A 120 0.23 -1.34 3.58
C ASP A 120 0.75 -0.30 4.56
N GLN A 121 -0.05 -0.02 5.61
CA GLN A 121 0.25 0.94 6.68
C GLN A 121 0.68 2.33 6.15
N PRO A 122 -0.17 3.02 5.34
CA PRO A 122 0.24 4.24 4.60
C PRO A 122 0.76 5.36 5.49
N THR A 123 0.18 5.54 6.67
CA THR A 123 0.49 6.66 7.56
C THR A 123 1.28 6.26 8.81
N TRP A 124 1.68 4.99 8.91
CA TRP A 124 2.39 4.56 10.11
C TRP A 124 3.72 5.30 10.32
N GLY A 125 3.88 5.87 11.51
CA GLY A 125 5.09 6.58 11.93
C GLY A 125 5.39 7.85 11.14
N VAL A 126 4.37 8.49 10.58
CA VAL A 126 4.43 9.86 10.05
C VAL A 126 3.69 10.82 10.97
N ASP A 127 3.99 12.11 10.87
CA ASP A 127 3.25 13.15 11.59
C ASP A 127 1.86 13.40 10.97
N VAL A 128 0.96 14.04 11.74
CA VAL A 128 -0.43 14.30 11.32
C VAL A 128 -0.50 15.10 10.01
N GLY A 129 0.41 16.06 9.82
CA GLY A 129 0.46 16.84 8.58
C GLY A 129 0.80 15.97 7.37
N ALA A 130 1.77 15.07 7.52
CA ALA A 130 2.13 14.12 6.48
C ALA A 130 1.01 13.09 6.22
N ALA A 131 0.34 12.60 7.26
CA ALA A 131 -0.82 11.72 7.10
C ALA A 131 -1.92 12.37 6.27
N THR A 132 -2.22 13.65 6.54
CA THR A 132 -3.19 14.43 5.76
C THR A 132 -2.80 14.54 4.28
N VAL A 133 -1.52 14.80 3.98
CA VAL A 133 -1.03 14.85 2.59
C VAL A 133 -1.18 13.50 1.90
N ILE A 134 -0.85 12.41 2.58
CA ILE A 134 -0.99 11.04 2.05
C ILE A 134 -2.47 10.74 1.76
N HIS A 135 -3.37 10.96 2.73
CA HIS A 135 -4.81 10.71 2.56
C HIS A 135 -5.39 11.51 1.39
N ASN A 136 -5.12 12.81 1.31
CA ASN A 136 -5.58 13.64 0.21
C ASN A 136 -5.05 13.15 -1.15
N SER A 137 -3.82 12.67 -1.19
CA SER A 137 -3.23 12.13 -2.41
C SER A 137 -3.86 10.81 -2.83
N LEU A 138 -4.19 9.92 -1.88
CA LEU A 138 -4.94 8.68 -2.13
C LEU A 138 -6.36 8.99 -2.63
N MET A 139 -7.07 9.92 -1.98
CA MET A 139 -8.41 10.33 -2.40
C MET A 139 -8.43 10.97 -3.79
N ARG A 140 -7.40 11.74 -4.13
CA ARG A 140 -7.22 12.28 -5.46
C ARG A 140 -6.99 11.16 -6.48
N LEU A 141 -6.06 10.25 -6.22
CA LEU A 141 -5.76 9.10 -7.09
C LEU A 141 -7.03 8.26 -7.34
N ARG A 142 -7.84 8.02 -6.29
CA ARG A 142 -9.15 7.38 -6.41
C ARG A 142 -10.09 8.16 -7.33
N SER A 143 -10.17 9.48 -7.20
CA SER A 143 -11.03 10.31 -8.05
C SER A 143 -10.60 10.34 -9.52
N GLU A 144 -9.34 10.05 -9.79
CA GLU A 144 -8.76 9.87 -11.12
C GLU A 144 -9.03 8.45 -11.69
N GLY A 145 -9.70 7.57 -10.93
CA GLY A 145 -10.17 6.26 -11.38
C GLY A 145 -9.31 5.07 -10.97
N ALA A 146 -8.30 5.28 -10.14
CA ALA A 146 -7.48 4.19 -9.63
C ALA A 146 -8.23 3.33 -8.60
N GLY A 147 -8.02 2.02 -8.65
CA GLY A 147 -8.40 1.09 -7.60
C GLY A 147 -7.37 1.09 -6.48
N ILE A 148 -7.79 1.31 -5.22
CA ILE A 148 -6.86 1.36 -4.09
C ILE A 148 -7.25 0.31 -3.06
N LEU A 149 -6.31 -0.58 -2.71
CA LEU A 149 -6.41 -1.51 -1.60
C LEU A 149 -5.53 -1.01 -0.47
N VAL A 150 -6.16 -0.56 0.62
CA VAL A 150 -5.46 -0.12 1.84
C VAL A 150 -5.48 -1.27 2.84
N VAL A 151 -4.32 -1.61 3.38
CA VAL A 151 -4.18 -2.49 4.55
C VAL A 151 -3.70 -1.61 5.70
N SER A 152 -4.45 -1.57 6.79
CA SER A 152 -4.11 -0.77 7.97
C SER A 152 -4.70 -1.37 9.24
N GLU A 153 -4.01 -1.23 10.35
CA GLU A 153 -4.51 -1.52 11.69
C GLU A 153 -5.23 -0.30 12.31
N GLU A 154 -5.07 0.88 11.71
CA GLU A 154 -5.68 2.12 12.15
C GLU A 154 -7.13 2.20 11.64
N ILE A 155 -8.07 1.80 12.48
CA ILE A 155 -9.51 1.74 12.12
C ILE A 155 -10.03 3.10 11.68
N ASP A 156 -9.66 4.18 12.36
CA ASP A 156 -10.12 5.54 12.04
C ASP A 156 -9.64 5.98 10.65
N GLU A 157 -8.42 5.58 10.25
CA GLU A 157 -7.90 5.81 8.91
C GLU A 157 -8.78 5.12 7.86
N LEU A 158 -9.10 3.83 8.05
CA LEU A 158 -9.93 3.07 7.12
C LEU A 158 -11.33 3.65 6.98
N PHE A 159 -11.94 4.09 8.09
CA PHE A 159 -13.25 4.77 8.06
C PHE A 159 -13.20 6.12 7.32
N ALA A 160 -12.07 6.83 7.38
CA ALA A 160 -11.91 8.13 6.76
C ALA A 160 -11.71 8.07 5.24
N ILE A 161 -11.02 7.03 4.72
CA ILE A 161 -10.58 7.04 3.31
C ILE A 161 -11.13 5.89 2.45
N CYS A 162 -11.74 4.85 3.06
CA CYS A 162 -12.22 3.69 2.32
C CYS A 162 -13.73 3.74 2.03
N ASP A 163 -14.15 3.20 0.89
CA ASP A 163 -15.57 3.00 0.56
C ASP A 163 -16.12 1.71 1.17
N ARG A 164 -15.26 0.70 1.24
CA ARG A 164 -15.60 -0.65 1.72
C ARG A 164 -14.51 -1.15 2.64
N ILE A 165 -14.90 -1.98 3.59
CA ILE A 165 -14.00 -2.59 4.55
C ILE A 165 -14.22 -4.10 4.61
N ALA A 166 -13.14 -4.84 4.81
CA ALA A 166 -13.14 -6.26 5.10
C ALA A 166 -12.11 -6.54 6.19
N VAL A 167 -12.30 -7.59 6.96
CA VAL A 167 -11.40 -7.99 8.03
C VAL A 167 -10.75 -9.33 7.70
N MET A 168 -9.45 -9.42 7.94
CA MET A 168 -8.69 -10.66 7.83
C MET A 168 -8.45 -11.24 9.23
N TYR A 169 -8.78 -12.50 9.41
CA TYR A 169 -8.56 -13.21 10.67
C TYR A 169 -8.19 -14.67 10.40
N ARG A 170 -7.05 -15.10 10.90
CA ARG A 170 -6.53 -16.49 10.80
C ARG A 170 -6.63 -17.08 9.39
N GLY A 171 -6.22 -16.34 8.37
CA GLY A 171 -6.23 -16.78 6.97
C GLY A 171 -7.59 -16.76 6.28
N CYS A 172 -8.62 -16.27 6.95
CA CYS A 172 -9.94 -16.02 6.38
C CYS A 172 -10.19 -14.53 6.23
N ILE A 173 -10.91 -14.14 5.17
CA ILE A 173 -11.35 -12.77 4.95
C ILE A 173 -12.88 -12.69 5.06
N SER A 174 -13.38 -11.66 5.74
CA SER A 174 -14.79 -11.38 5.81
C SER A 174 -15.35 -10.88 4.46
N PRO A 175 -16.67 -10.88 4.25
CA PRO A 175 -17.25 -10.12 3.16
C PRO A 175 -16.82 -8.64 3.22
N ALA A 176 -16.50 -8.04 2.07
CA ALA A 176 -16.27 -6.60 2.00
C ALA A 176 -17.60 -5.88 1.96
N ILE A 177 -17.85 -4.99 2.92
CA ILE A 177 -19.11 -4.23 3.04
C ILE A 177 -18.84 -2.72 2.99
N PRO A 178 -19.85 -1.89 2.65
CA PRO A 178 -19.71 -0.44 2.74
C PRO A 178 -19.33 0.00 4.15
N VAL A 179 -18.38 0.93 4.27
CA VAL A 179 -17.96 1.48 5.57
C VAL A 179 -19.13 2.09 6.33
N SER A 180 -20.10 2.70 5.64
CA SER A 180 -21.33 3.26 6.22
C SER A 180 -22.28 2.22 6.84
N SER A 181 -22.05 0.93 6.60
CA SER A 181 -22.91 -0.17 7.04
C SER A 181 -22.37 -0.92 8.26
N ILE A 182 -21.25 -0.49 8.84
CA ILE A 182 -20.62 -1.14 9.98
C ILE A 182 -20.21 -0.10 11.03
N THR A 183 -20.36 -0.46 12.29
CA THR A 183 -19.86 0.34 13.42
C THR A 183 -18.47 -0.13 13.85
N THR A 184 -17.73 0.73 14.55
CA THR A 184 -16.42 0.38 15.13
C THR A 184 -16.53 -0.83 16.07
N GLU A 185 -17.61 -0.92 16.85
CA GLU A 185 -17.84 -2.05 17.76
C GLU A 185 -18.06 -3.37 16.98
N GLU A 186 -18.85 -3.32 15.91
CA GLU A 186 -19.07 -4.50 15.06
C GLU A 186 -17.81 -4.90 14.32
N LEU A 187 -17.03 -3.94 13.83
CA LEU A 187 -15.72 -4.19 13.22
C LEU A 187 -14.78 -4.85 14.21
N GLY A 188 -14.76 -4.40 15.48
CA GLY A 188 -13.98 -5.05 16.54
C GLY A 188 -14.37 -6.52 16.76
N ARG A 189 -15.67 -6.84 16.69
CA ARG A 189 -16.12 -8.25 16.72
C ARG A 189 -15.64 -9.04 15.51
N TRP A 190 -15.64 -8.43 14.34
CA TRP A 190 -15.12 -9.06 13.13
C TRP A 190 -13.60 -9.31 13.23
N MET A 191 -12.84 -8.41 13.83
CA MET A 191 -11.41 -8.59 14.11
C MET A 191 -11.13 -9.78 15.06
N ALA A 192 -12.11 -10.19 15.86
CA ALA A 192 -12.09 -11.42 16.64
C ALA A 192 -12.63 -12.66 15.86
N GLY A 193 -12.92 -12.53 14.56
CA GLY A 193 -13.41 -13.62 13.73
C GLY A 193 -14.93 -13.83 13.78
N LEU A 194 -15.71 -12.90 14.32
CA LEU A 194 -17.13 -13.08 14.63
C LEU A 194 -18.09 -12.44 13.60
N TRP A 195 -17.78 -12.48 12.32
CA TRP A 195 -18.71 -12.05 11.26
C TRP A 195 -19.69 -13.16 10.85
N VAL A 196 -20.75 -12.80 10.15
CA VAL A 196 -21.76 -13.74 9.63
C VAL A 196 -21.10 -14.65 8.57
N GLY A 197 -21.21 -15.98 8.76
CA GLY A 197 -20.56 -16.97 7.88
C GLY A 197 -19.10 -17.25 8.20
N SER A 198 -18.57 -16.66 9.28
CA SER A 198 -17.21 -16.97 9.76
C SER A 198 -17.11 -18.43 10.24
N PRO A 199 -16.07 -19.17 9.86
CA PRO A 199 -15.83 -20.52 10.39
C PRO A 199 -15.52 -20.52 11.90
N PHE A 200 -15.19 -19.39 12.49
CA PHE A 200 -14.81 -19.24 13.91
C PHE A 200 -15.96 -18.87 14.82
N ARG A 201 -17.15 -18.55 14.28
CA ARG A 201 -18.30 -18.05 15.06
C ARG A 201 -18.85 -19.09 16.06
N HIS A 202 -18.71 -20.36 15.76
CA HIS A 202 -19.21 -21.45 16.62
C HIS A 202 -18.21 -21.93 17.66
N ALA A 203 -16.92 -21.64 17.52
CA ALA A 203 -15.91 -22.09 18.47
C ALA A 203 -15.99 -21.37 19.84
N GLN A 204 -16.43 -20.11 19.86
CA GLN A 204 -16.54 -19.33 21.11
C GLN A 204 -17.85 -19.58 21.90
N SER A 205 -18.87 -20.16 21.27
CA SER A 205 -20.09 -20.54 22.02
C SER A 205 -19.89 -21.82 22.83
N ALA A 206 -18.98 -22.72 22.42
CA ALA A 206 -18.69 -23.95 23.12
C ALA A 206 -17.88 -23.74 24.41
N ASP A 207 -17.02 -22.70 24.45
CA ASP A 207 -16.22 -22.38 25.64
C ASP A 207 -17.02 -21.66 26.74
N LYS A 208 -18.19 -21.09 26.40
CA LYS A 208 -19.09 -20.43 27.39
C LYS A 208 -20.11 -21.38 28.03
N GLU A 209 -20.31 -22.56 27.47
CA GLU A 209 -21.17 -23.59 28.06
C GLU A 209 -20.40 -24.60 28.94
N ALA A 210 -19.05 -24.42 29.05
CA ALA A 210 -18.16 -25.28 29.83
C ALA A 210 -17.64 -24.64 31.12
N GLU A 211 -18.09 -23.42 31.47
CA GLU A 211 -17.89 -22.76 32.78
C GLU A 211 -19.22 -22.74 33.55
#